data_092fc57ce249dac3e8bcdbe594bc320b
#
_entry.id   092fc57ce249dac3e8bcdbe594bc320b
#
_cell.length_a   1.000
_cell.length_b   1.000
_cell.length_c   1.000
_cell.angle_alpha   90.00
_cell.angle_beta   90.00
_cell.angle_gamma   90.00
#
_symmetry.space_group_name_H-M   'P 1'
#
loop_
_entity.id
_entity.type
_entity.pdbx_description
1 polymer ?
#
loop_
_entity_poly.entity_id
_entity_poly.type
_entity_poly.pdbx_seq_one_letter_code
_entity_poly.pdbx_strand_id
1 'polypeptide(L)'
;MNLRKIFAAAALCMAVCASAQTPKYIFYYIGDGMGMGPVMAAETYNRTVLENDTPLTMLQFPVVGWCTTYSASHIITDSAAAGTALSTGHKTSNGMLGMDADTTVVYSLAKDLREMGYGIGIATSVNPGDATPGAFYAHVPHRKMYYEIFSQMAETDYQFFAGAGLAGTEDKDGKPTDLLQKFADNKMQIVRGPEGIKEINSDKVLLLNTEGTPNWNIGYTIDSIPGVLSLPQITEACLAQLQRTSPDRFFMMIEGGNIDHALHANDGGAAIKEVLNFDSALAIAFDFYRQHPDETLIVVTADHDTGGMAIVHPKKPFGGLANIDFQRVSKENFSEYCKSLMKSRNVYTWDDMKEYLAENLGFFTHIKVSAEQEEALKGLFEEAIKLRNTPDQETLYANFNAFAVEVFRLFNDAAGLAFTTTSHSGNPVPVFAVGAGAERFRAYNNNVNIPKAIMETVENK
;
A
#
# COMPACT_ATOMS: atom_id res chain seq x y z
N MET A 1 57.28 2.09 -22.44
CA MET A 1 55.99 2.01 -21.77
C MET A 1 56.27 1.70 -20.29
N ASN A 2 55.95 2.63 -19.39
CA ASN A 2 56.48 2.64 -18.02
C ASN A 2 55.81 1.60 -17.14
N LEU A 3 56.56 0.65 -16.57
CA LEU A 3 56.09 -0.40 -15.67
C LEU A 3 55.18 0.13 -14.53
N ARG A 4 55.40 1.37 -14.07
CA ARG A 4 54.55 2.02 -13.06
C ARG A 4 53.12 2.29 -13.51
N LYS A 5 52.86 2.43 -14.83
CA LYS A 5 51.49 2.61 -15.36
C LYS A 5 50.75 1.28 -15.48
N ILE A 6 51.45 0.16 -15.62
CA ILE A 6 50.87 -1.20 -15.66
C ILE A 6 50.44 -1.66 -14.25
N PHE A 7 51.19 -1.32 -13.20
CA PHE A 7 50.83 -1.60 -11.82
C PHE A 7 49.66 -0.75 -11.31
N ALA A 8 49.54 0.52 -11.77
CA ALA A 8 48.42 1.37 -11.44
C ALA A 8 47.09 0.90 -12.10
N ALA A 9 47.18 0.40 -13.35
CA ALA A 9 46.00 -0.18 -14.02
C ALA A 9 45.56 -1.56 -13.42
N ALA A 10 46.54 -2.39 -13.01
CA ALA A 10 46.25 -3.65 -12.34
C ALA A 10 45.66 -3.46 -10.92
N ALA A 11 46.11 -2.41 -10.19
CA ALA A 11 45.53 -2.07 -8.88
C ALA A 11 44.12 -1.48 -9.00
N LEU A 12 43.81 -0.77 -10.10
CA LEU A 12 42.46 -0.23 -10.35
C LEU A 12 41.48 -1.32 -10.79
N CYS A 13 41.95 -2.40 -11.45
CA CYS A 13 41.12 -3.56 -11.81
C CYS A 13 40.88 -4.53 -10.65
N MET A 14 41.71 -4.55 -9.60
CA MET A 14 41.50 -5.37 -8.42
C MET A 14 40.57 -4.75 -7.36
N ALA A 15 40.20 -3.46 -7.52
CA ALA A 15 39.26 -2.78 -6.61
C ALA A 15 37.77 -2.99 -6.97
N VAL A 16 37.44 -3.81 -7.98
CA VAL A 16 36.05 -4.02 -8.45
C VAL A 16 35.52 -5.44 -8.15
N CYS A 17 36.30 -6.28 -7.47
CA CYS A 17 35.76 -7.50 -6.88
C CYS A 17 35.50 -7.28 -5.37
N ALA A 18 34.71 -6.28 -5.02
CA ALA A 18 33.96 -6.36 -3.78
C ALA A 18 32.96 -7.51 -3.99
N SER A 19 33.17 -8.67 -3.34
CA SER A 19 32.15 -9.71 -3.29
C SER A 19 30.88 -9.04 -2.84
N ALA A 20 29.82 -9.14 -3.65
CA ALA A 20 28.51 -8.63 -3.24
C ALA A 20 28.20 -9.25 -1.88
N GLN A 21 28.11 -8.44 -0.85
CA GLN A 21 27.87 -8.94 0.50
C GLN A 21 26.41 -9.40 0.55
N THR A 22 26.17 -10.61 1.04
CA THR A 22 24.82 -11.14 1.20
C THR A 22 24.05 -10.24 2.16
N PRO A 23 22.87 -9.71 1.79
CA PRO A 23 22.11 -8.84 2.67
C PRO A 23 21.64 -9.61 3.91
N LYS A 24 21.90 -9.03 5.07
CA LYS A 24 21.36 -9.48 6.35
C LYS A 24 19.97 -8.90 6.60
N TYR A 25 19.71 -7.72 6.08
CA TYR A 25 18.50 -6.95 6.29
C TYR A 25 17.83 -6.67 4.96
N ILE A 26 16.62 -7.19 4.78
CA ILE A 26 15.87 -7.07 3.53
C ILE A 26 14.56 -6.36 3.82
N PHE A 27 14.37 -5.22 3.17
CA PHE A 27 13.13 -4.47 3.20
C PHE A 27 12.46 -4.55 1.84
N TYR A 28 11.25 -5.06 1.80
CA TYR A 28 10.47 -5.22 0.59
C TYR A 28 9.17 -4.42 0.71
N TYR A 29 9.10 -3.31 0.01
CA TYR A 29 7.97 -2.39 0.03
C TYR A 29 7.10 -2.60 -1.20
N ILE A 30 5.79 -2.78 -1.00
CA ILE A 30 4.81 -2.95 -2.07
C ILE A 30 3.72 -1.89 -1.89
N GLY A 31 3.67 -0.92 -2.81
CA GLY A 31 2.55 0.01 -2.90
C GLY A 31 1.45 -0.62 -3.74
N ASP A 32 0.36 -1.07 -3.11
CA ASP A 32 -0.76 -1.66 -3.84
C ASP A 32 -1.37 -0.62 -4.79
N GLY A 33 -1.54 -0.98 -6.05
CA GLY A 33 -2.05 -0.09 -7.09
C GLY A 33 -1.11 1.06 -7.49
N MET A 34 0.08 1.14 -6.91
CA MET A 34 1.00 2.28 -7.03
C MET A 34 1.77 2.27 -8.36
N GLY A 35 1.08 2.57 -9.47
CA GLY A 35 1.73 2.88 -10.74
C GLY A 35 2.55 4.18 -10.69
N MET A 36 3.19 4.53 -11.81
CA MET A 36 4.00 5.78 -11.87
C MET A 36 3.15 7.06 -11.76
N GLY A 37 1.87 7.00 -12.10
CA GLY A 37 0.96 8.16 -12.01
C GLY A 37 0.86 8.72 -10.59
N PRO A 38 0.42 7.94 -9.60
CA PRO A 38 0.35 8.38 -8.20
C PRO A 38 1.72 8.72 -7.60
N VAL A 39 2.80 8.02 -7.95
CA VAL A 39 4.16 8.36 -7.51
C VAL A 39 4.53 9.77 -7.98
N MET A 40 4.35 10.07 -9.26
CA MET A 40 4.70 11.39 -9.81
C MET A 40 3.76 12.49 -9.35
N ALA A 41 2.50 12.17 -9.04
CA ALA A 41 1.57 13.12 -8.44
C ALA A 41 2.01 13.51 -7.02
N ALA A 42 2.39 12.52 -6.21
CA ALA A 42 2.91 12.75 -4.87
C ALA A 42 4.25 13.51 -4.90
N GLU A 43 5.18 13.17 -5.79
CA GLU A 43 6.44 13.91 -5.95
C GLU A 43 6.18 15.36 -6.38
N THR A 44 5.29 15.58 -7.36
CA THR A 44 4.99 16.94 -7.81
C THR A 44 4.36 17.76 -6.69
N TYR A 45 3.44 17.17 -5.93
CA TYR A 45 2.84 17.81 -4.75
C TYR A 45 3.91 18.11 -3.68
N ASN A 46 4.80 17.16 -3.38
CA ASN A 46 5.91 17.33 -2.45
C ASN A 46 6.80 18.53 -2.83
N ARG A 47 7.15 18.63 -4.11
CA ARG A 47 8.04 19.68 -4.64
C ARG A 47 7.37 21.04 -4.76
N THR A 48 6.13 21.10 -5.23
CA THR A 48 5.50 22.36 -5.66
C THR A 48 4.50 22.94 -4.65
N VAL A 49 3.98 22.13 -3.74
CA VAL A 49 3.00 22.55 -2.74
C VAL A 49 3.60 22.53 -1.34
N LEU A 50 4.30 21.43 -0.98
CA LEU A 50 5.00 21.34 0.30
C LEU A 50 6.37 22.05 0.27
N GLU A 51 6.80 22.53 -0.90
CA GLU A 51 8.07 23.24 -1.12
C GLU A 51 9.29 22.43 -0.60
N ASN A 52 9.21 21.10 -0.62
CA ASN A 52 10.30 20.24 -0.16
C ASN A 52 11.31 20.00 -1.28
N ASP A 53 12.54 20.48 -1.10
CA ASP A 53 13.63 20.29 -2.07
C ASP A 53 14.15 18.86 -2.16
N THR A 54 13.84 18.01 -1.17
CA THR A 54 14.23 16.60 -1.17
C THR A 54 13.18 15.78 -1.92
N PRO A 55 13.55 15.00 -2.96
CA PRO A 55 12.64 14.07 -3.62
C PRO A 55 12.11 13.02 -2.65
N LEU A 56 10.99 12.37 -3.00
CA LEU A 56 10.51 11.19 -2.29
C LEU A 56 11.65 10.19 -2.11
N THR A 57 11.66 9.48 -0.99
CA THR A 57 12.72 8.54 -0.62
C THR A 57 12.97 7.50 -1.72
N MET A 58 11.91 6.93 -2.29
CA MET A 58 12.01 5.96 -3.38
C MET A 58 12.68 6.52 -4.64
N LEU A 59 12.52 7.80 -4.92
CA LEU A 59 13.12 8.47 -6.08
C LEU A 59 14.60 8.83 -5.89
N GLN A 60 15.13 8.66 -4.68
CA GLN A 60 16.57 8.82 -4.40
C GLN A 60 17.37 7.54 -4.64
N PHE A 61 16.71 6.41 -4.90
CA PHE A 61 17.38 5.12 -5.08
C PHE A 61 18.11 5.06 -6.44
N PRO A 62 19.35 4.53 -6.47
CA PRO A 62 20.20 4.56 -7.66
C PRO A 62 19.77 3.56 -8.75
N VAL A 63 18.97 2.57 -8.38
CA VAL A 63 18.50 1.54 -9.31
C VAL A 63 17.01 1.71 -9.57
N VAL A 64 16.68 1.85 -10.87
CA VAL A 64 15.31 2.00 -11.35
C VAL A 64 15.06 0.96 -12.44
N GLY A 65 13.92 0.30 -12.35
CA GLY A 65 13.42 -0.66 -13.33
C GLY A 65 11.92 -0.52 -13.53
N TRP A 66 11.38 -1.36 -14.41
CA TRP A 66 9.96 -1.47 -14.72
C TRP A 66 9.52 -2.91 -14.57
N CYS A 67 8.29 -3.12 -14.16
CA CYS A 67 7.73 -4.43 -13.96
C CYS A 67 6.38 -4.58 -14.65
N THR A 68 6.18 -5.70 -15.37
CA THR A 68 4.87 -6.12 -15.86
C THR A 68 4.20 -7.08 -14.88
N THR A 69 2.88 -6.98 -14.79
CA THR A 69 2.14 -7.56 -13.65
C THR A 69 1.05 -8.55 -14.05
N TYR A 70 0.82 -8.83 -15.34
CA TYR A 70 -0.22 -9.76 -15.80
C TYR A 70 -0.22 -11.10 -15.04
N SER A 71 -1.40 -11.68 -14.84
CA SER A 71 -1.57 -12.98 -14.17
C SER A 71 -1.56 -14.16 -15.17
N ALA A 72 -1.64 -15.38 -14.67
CA ALA A 72 -1.77 -16.55 -15.53
C ALA A 72 -3.12 -16.60 -16.30
N SER A 73 -4.15 -15.99 -15.72
CA SER A 73 -5.51 -16.04 -16.29
C SER A 73 -5.96 -14.76 -17.01
N HIS A 74 -5.33 -13.60 -16.75
CA HIS A 74 -5.78 -12.30 -17.24
C HIS A 74 -4.62 -11.38 -17.60
N ILE A 75 -4.84 -10.53 -18.62
CA ILE A 75 -3.90 -9.44 -18.96
C ILE A 75 -3.79 -8.44 -17.81
N ILE A 76 -4.90 -8.18 -17.13
CA ILE A 76 -4.94 -7.33 -15.94
C ILE A 76 -5.03 -8.24 -14.72
N THR A 77 -4.04 -8.15 -13.86
CA THR A 77 -3.96 -8.92 -12.61
C THR A 77 -4.91 -8.37 -11.54
N ASP A 78 -5.21 -9.20 -10.53
CA ASP A 78 -5.64 -8.72 -9.22
C ASP A 78 -4.49 -8.82 -8.21
N SER A 79 -4.67 -8.23 -7.02
CA SER A 79 -3.64 -8.24 -5.95
C SER A 79 -3.30 -9.66 -5.47
N ALA A 80 -4.24 -10.63 -5.55
CA ALA A 80 -3.97 -12.00 -5.15
C ALA A 80 -2.95 -12.68 -6.07
N ALA A 81 -3.16 -12.60 -7.38
CA ALA A 81 -2.23 -13.16 -8.35
C ALA A 81 -0.91 -12.38 -8.41
N ALA A 82 -0.97 -11.05 -8.29
CA ALA A 82 0.22 -10.21 -8.27
C ALA A 82 1.04 -10.41 -7.00
N GLY A 83 0.40 -10.43 -5.83
CA GLY A 83 1.04 -10.73 -4.54
C GLY A 83 1.67 -12.13 -4.53
N THR A 84 0.99 -13.13 -5.08
CA THR A 84 1.56 -14.48 -5.25
C THR A 84 2.80 -14.44 -6.16
N ALA A 85 2.76 -13.70 -7.27
CA ALA A 85 3.92 -13.57 -8.16
C ALA A 85 5.10 -12.87 -7.46
N LEU A 86 4.84 -11.80 -6.70
CA LEU A 86 5.82 -11.00 -5.95
C LEU A 86 6.36 -11.72 -4.72
N SER A 87 5.63 -12.68 -4.16
CA SER A 87 6.07 -13.45 -2.99
C SER A 87 6.75 -14.76 -3.35
N THR A 88 6.29 -15.46 -4.42
CA THR A 88 6.71 -16.84 -4.73
C THR A 88 7.54 -16.96 -6.02
N GLY A 89 7.49 -15.97 -6.91
CA GLY A 89 8.08 -16.06 -8.24
C GLY A 89 7.31 -16.97 -9.21
N HIS A 90 6.02 -17.25 -8.93
CA HIS A 90 5.13 -18.03 -9.79
C HIS A 90 3.89 -17.23 -10.18
N LYS A 91 3.46 -17.40 -11.45
CA LYS A 91 2.18 -16.86 -11.89
C LYS A 91 1.04 -17.75 -11.43
N THR A 92 -0.07 -17.11 -11.05
CA THR A 92 -1.32 -17.79 -10.71
C THR A 92 -2.53 -17.11 -11.36
N SER A 93 -3.71 -17.70 -11.20
CA SER A 93 -4.97 -17.11 -11.64
C SER A 93 -5.45 -16.04 -10.66
N ASN A 94 -6.14 -15.02 -11.18
CA ASN A 94 -6.75 -13.99 -10.35
C ASN A 94 -7.58 -14.62 -9.22
N GLY A 95 -7.45 -14.09 -8.02
CA GLY A 95 -8.13 -14.55 -6.81
C GLY A 95 -7.37 -15.60 -5.99
N MET A 96 -6.34 -16.25 -6.52
CA MET A 96 -5.59 -17.30 -5.83
C MET A 96 -4.40 -16.75 -5.03
N LEU A 97 -4.13 -17.32 -3.85
CA LEU A 97 -3.00 -16.97 -2.99
C LEU A 97 -2.08 -18.17 -2.76
N GLY A 98 -0.77 -17.98 -2.93
CA GLY A 98 0.24 -18.98 -2.61
C GLY A 98 0.10 -20.32 -3.33
N MET A 99 -0.56 -20.33 -4.48
CA MET A 99 -0.75 -21.49 -5.34
C MET A 99 -0.40 -21.11 -6.78
N ASP A 100 0.09 -22.02 -7.57
CA ASP A 100 0.29 -21.80 -9.01
C ASP A 100 -1.04 -21.92 -9.79
N ALA A 101 -0.99 -21.76 -11.10
CA ALA A 101 -2.18 -21.81 -11.95
C ALA A 101 -2.87 -23.19 -11.97
N ASP A 102 -2.14 -24.25 -11.60
CA ASP A 102 -2.63 -25.63 -11.51
C ASP A 102 -3.09 -25.98 -10.09
N THR A 103 -3.22 -25.00 -9.21
CA THR A 103 -3.61 -25.14 -7.78
C THR A 103 -2.60 -25.90 -6.93
N THR A 104 -1.34 -25.99 -7.35
CA THR A 104 -0.26 -26.55 -6.55
C THR A 104 0.25 -25.45 -5.59
N VAL A 105 0.46 -25.82 -4.32
CA VAL A 105 1.03 -24.90 -3.32
C VAL A 105 2.43 -24.48 -3.74
N VAL A 106 2.69 -23.17 -3.72
CA VAL A 106 4.01 -22.56 -3.94
C VAL A 106 4.35 -21.70 -2.72
N TYR A 107 5.57 -21.84 -2.23
CA TYR A 107 5.99 -21.13 -1.02
C TYR A 107 6.58 -19.75 -1.35
N SER A 108 6.43 -18.83 -0.43
CA SER A 108 6.95 -17.47 -0.56
C SER A 108 8.43 -17.41 -0.16
N LEU A 109 9.13 -16.39 -0.70
CA LEU A 109 10.50 -16.07 -0.26
C LEU A 109 10.58 -15.80 1.25
N ALA A 110 9.49 -15.35 1.89
CA ALA A 110 9.45 -15.14 3.34
C ALA A 110 9.64 -16.49 4.08
N LYS A 111 9.00 -17.55 3.60
CA LYS A 111 9.21 -18.89 4.15
C LYS A 111 10.61 -19.39 3.91
N ASP A 112 11.15 -19.25 2.70
CA ASP A 112 12.50 -19.68 2.36
C ASP A 112 13.55 -18.93 3.21
N LEU A 113 13.39 -17.61 3.34
CA LEU A 113 14.25 -16.79 4.21
C LEU A 113 14.12 -17.19 5.68
N ARG A 114 12.91 -17.54 6.14
CA ARG A 114 12.71 -18.04 7.50
C ARG A 114 13.49 -19.33 7.75
N GLU A 115 13.48 -20.26 6.81
CA GLU A 115 14.27 -21.50 6.87
C GLU A 115 15.79 -21.25 6.84
N MET A 116 16.21 -20.12 6.25
CA MET A 116 17.60 -19.64 6.28
C MET A 116 17.95 -18.86 7.55
N GLY A 117 17.02 -18.76 8.52
CA GLY A 117 17.23 -18.13 9.82
C GLY A 117 16.96 -16.64 9.88
N TYR A 118 16.27 -16.07 8.88
CA TYR A 118 15.80 -14.67 8.95
C TYR A 118 14.59 -14.55 9.88
N GLY A 119 14.53 -13.48 10.65
CA GLY A 119 13.29 -13.03 11.27
C GLY A 119 12.33 -12.47 10.21
N ILE A 120 11.03 -12.72 10.35
CA ILE A 120 10.05 -12.32 9.34
C ILE A 120 9.01 -11.38 9.93
N GLY A 121 8.80 -10.23 9.27
CA GLY A 121 7.72 -9.30 9.54
C GLY A 121 6.92 -9.01 8.27
N ILE A 122 5.59 -9.10 8.38
CA ILE A 122 4.64 -8.81 7.30
C ILE A 122 3.64 -7.78 7.81
N ALA A 123 3.60 -6.62 7.19
CA ALA A 123 2.76 -5.52 7.67
C ALA A 123 2.12 -4.73 6.53
N THR A 124 0.96 -4.17 6.79
CA THR A 124 0.14 -3.50 5.78
C THR A 124 -0.67 -2.35 6.36
N SER A 125 -1.10 -1.43 5.52
CA SER A 125 -2.10 -0.41 5.86
C SER A 125 -3.55 -0.88 5.69
N VAL A 126 -3.76 -2.11 5.21
CA VAL A 126 -5.09 -2.73 5.09
C VAL A 126 -5.25 -3.90 6.04
N ASN A 127 -6.20 -4.79 5.81
CA ASN A 127 -6.37 -6.00 6.61
C ASN A 127 -5.19 -6.96 6.38
N PRO A 128 -4.53 -7.47 7.44
CA PRO A 128 -3.35 -8.34 7.25
C PRO A 128 -3.67 -9.69 6.61
N GLY A 129 -4.96 -10.08 6.51
CA GLY A 129 -5.44 -11.22 5.73
C GLY A 129 -5.85 -10.87 4.30
N ASP A 130 -5.63 -9.64 3.85
CA ASP A 130 -5.89 -9.28 2.46
C ASP A 130 -4.86 -9.93 1.53
N ALA A 131 -5.07 -9.76 0.24
CA ALA A 131 -4.44 -10.54 -0.81
C ALA A 131 -2.91 -10.42 -0.82
N THR A 132 -2.38 -9.20 -0.83
CA THR A 132 -0.93 -8.98 -0.94
C THR A 132 -0.17 -9.50 0.27
N PRO A 133 -0.51 -9.14 1.54
CA PRO A 133 0.17 -9.71 2.69
C PRO A 133 -0.12 -11.21 2.82
N GLY A 134 -1.35 -11.66 2.53
CA GLY A 134 -1.76 -13.06 2.58
C GLY A 134 -0.91 -13.98 1.69
N ALA A 135 -0.46 -13.50 0.53
CA ALA A 135 0.37 -14.25 -0.39
C ALA A 135 1.77 -14.58 0.16
N PHE A 136 2.21 -13.96 1.26
CA PHE A 136 3.50 -14.25 1.89
C PHE A 136 3.45 -15.40 2.89
N TYR A 137 2.25 -15.90 3.26
CA TYR A 137 2.11 -16.94 4.28
C TYR A 137 0.94 -17.91 4.06
N ALA A 138 -0.03 -17.59 3.21
CA ALA A 138 -1.24 -18.40 3.03
C ALA A 138 -1.32 -19.04 1.63
N HIS A 139 -2.01 -20.19 1.58
CA HIS A 139 -2.23 -20.99 0.39
C HIS A 139 -3.72 -21.32 0.30
N VAL A 140 -4.46 -20.52 -0.48
CA VAL A 140 -5.91 -20.68 -0.65
C VAL A 140 -6.34 -20.46 -2.11
N PRO A 141 -7.34 -21.20 -2.60
CA PRO A 141 -7.83 -21.03 -3.97
C PRO A 141 -8.61 -19.71 -4.17
N HIS A 142 -8.95 -18.97 -3.09
CA HIS A 142 -9.64 -17.70 -3.21
C HIS A 142 -9.36 -16.74 -2.06
N ARG A 143 -8.97 -15.50 -2.40
CA ARG A 143 -8.55 -14.42 -1.47
C ARG A 143 -9.60 -14.04 -0.41
N LYS A 144 -10.86 -14.44 -0.55
CA LYS A 144 -11.91 -14.17 0.45
C LYS A 144 -12.05 -15.29 1.49
N MET A 145 -11.19 -16.29 1.49
CA MET A 145 -11.17 -17.36 2.48
C MET A 145 -10.42 -16.90 3.74
N TYR A 146 -10.96 -15.86 4.38
CA TYR A 146 -10.29 -15.16 5.48
C TYR A 146 -10.02 -16.03 6.69
N TYR A 147 -10.93 -16.92 7.05
CA TYR A 147 -10.71 -17.85 8.16
C TYR A 147 -9.48 -18.74 7.92
N GLU A 148 -9.36 -19.30 6.73
CA GLU A 148 -8.23 -20.15 6.33
C GLU A 148 -6.93 -19.36 6.25
N ILE A 149 -6.97 -18.11 5.72
CA ILE A 149 -5.82 -17.23 5.63
C ILE A 149 -5.30 -16.90 7.04
N PHE A 150 -6.16 -16.43 7.94
CA PHE A 150 -5.75 -16.13 9.30
C PHE A 150 -5.40 -17.35 10.13
N SER A 151 -6.01 -18.53 9.87
CA SER A 151 -5.60 -19.79 10.49
C SER A 151 -4.16 -20.13 10.12
N GLN A 152 -3.79 -19.99 8.85
CA GLN A 152 -2.41 -20.22 8.39
C GLN A 152 -1.46 -19.15 8.95
N MET A 153 -1.87 -17.88 9.08
CA MET A 153 -1.08 -16.86 9.78
C MET A 153 -0.72 -17.30 11.20
N ALA A 154 -1.71 -17.76 11.97
CA ALA A 154 -1.50 -18.21 13.34
C ALA A 154 -0.50 -19.37 13.44
N GLU A 155 -0.45 -20.25 12.44
CA GLU A 155 0.44 -21.42 12.37
C GLU A 155 1.88 -21.09 11.95
N THR A 156 2.14 -19.86 11.42
CA THR A 156 3.50 -19.44 11.07
C THR A 156 4.38 -19.29 12.31
N ASP A 157 5.67 -19.32 12.12
CA ASP A 157 6.67 -18.96 13.13
C ASP A 157 7.26 -17.56 12.88
N TYR A 158 6.54 -16.69 12.15
CA TYR A 158 6.93 -15.31 11.87
C TYR A 158 6.80 -14.44 13.12
N GLN A 159 7.67 -13.44 13.24
CA GLN A 159 7.81 -12.62 14.45
C GLN A 159 6.81 -11.49 14.53
N PHE A 160 6.35 -10.98 13.37
CA PHE A 160 5.48 -9.81 13.36
C PHE A 160 4.48 -9.83 12.22
N PHE A 161 3.23 -9.54 12.55
CA PHE A 161 2.19 -9.16 11.61
C PHE A 161 1.54 -7.87 12.06
N ALA A 162 1.12 -7.02 11.12
CA ALA A 162 0.32 -5.83 11.43
C ALA A 162 -0.62 -5.43 10.31
N GLY A 163 -1.71 -4.78 10.69
CA GLY A 163 -2.68 -4.18 9.79
C GLY A 163 -3.93 -3.71 10.52
N ALA A 164 -5.02 -3.51 9.77
CA ALA A 164 -6.22 -2.90 10.32
C ALA A 164 -6.96 -3.78 11.33
N GLY A 165 -7.37 -4.97 10.94
CA GLY A 165 -8.21 -5.80 11.80
C GLY A 165 -8.19 -7.28 11.45
N LEU A 166 -9.06 -8.05 12.07
CA LEU A 166 -9.27 -9.46 11.81
C LEU A 166 -10.56 -9.69 10.99
N ALA A 167 -10.51 -10.66 10.12
CA ALA A 167 -11.68 -11.24 9.47
C ALA A 167 -11.70 -12.75 9.73
N GLY A 168 -12.86 -13.39 9.54
CA GLY A 168 -13.02 -14.83 9.79
C GLY A 168 -13.16 -15.22 11.27
N THR A 169 -13.35 -14.27 12.19
CA THR A 169 -13.66 -14.51 13.60
C THR A 169 -15.08 -15.02 13.81
N GLU A 170 -15.94 -14.86 12.80
CA GLU A 170 -17.29 -15.39 12.74
C GLU A 170 -17.50 -16.15 11.44
N ASP A 171 -18.33 -17.20 11.48
CA ASP A 171 -18.75 -17.94 10.30
C ASP A 171 -19.88 -17.20 9.55
N LYS A 172 -20.35 -17.79 8.44
CA LYS A 172 -21.46 -17.23 7.62
C LYS A 172 -22.78 -17.06 8.38
N ASP A 173 -22.97 -17.76 9.51
CA ASP A 173 -24.16 -17.71 10.35
C ASP A 173 -23.96 -16.76 11.56
N GLY A 174 -22.84 -16.03 11.62
CA GLY A 174 -22.48 -15.09 12.69
C GLY A 174 -22.03 -15.78 13.99
N LYS A 175 -21.66 -17.07 13.95
CA LYS A 175 -21.15 -17.78 15.11
C LYS A 175 -19.64 -17.62 15.22
N PRO A 176 -19.11 -17.42 16.43
CA PRO A 176 -17.67 -17.35 16.65
C PRO A 176 -16.95 -18.59 16.11
N THR A 177 -15.84 -18.37 15.40
CA THR A 177 -14.89 -19.41 15.00
C THR A 177 -13.86 -19.64 16.12
N ASP A 178 -13.00 -20.64 15.95
CA ASP A 178 -11.88 -20.91 16.86
C ASP A 178 -10.62 -20.07 16.54
N LEU A 179 -10.70 -19.10 15.64
CA LEU A 179 -9.56 -18.35 15.14
C LEU A 179 -8.74 -17.68 16.26
N LEU A 180 -9.40 -17.03 17.24
CA LEU A 180 -8.70 -16.41 18.37
C LEU A 180 -7.99 -17.44 19.24
N GLN A 181 -8.56 -18.64 19.39
CA GLN A 181 -7.92 -19.75 20.10
C GLN A 181 -6.68 -20.24 19.36
N LYS A 182 -6.70 -20.32 18.02
CA LYS A 182 -5.52 -20.67 17.21
C LYS A 182 -4.36 -19.70 17.42
N PHE A 183 -4.61 -18.39 17.47
CA PHE A 183 -3.56 -17.41 17.80
C PHE A 183 -2.98 -17.64 19.20
N ALA A 184 -3.83 -17.88 20.18
CA ALA A 184 -3.41 -18.14 21.58
C ALA A 184 -2.57 -19.44 21.68
N ASP A 185 -3.02 -20.53 21.07
CA ASP A 185 -2.34 -21.83 21.07
C ASP A 185 -0.94 -21.73 20.43
N ASN A 186 -0.80 -20.89 19.41
CA ASN A 186 0.46 -20.61 18.73
C ASN A 186 1.29 -19.48 19.37
N LYS A 187 0.88 -18.99 20.56
CA LYS A 187 1.57 -17.96 21.34
C LYS A 187 1.76 -16.63 20.60
N MET A 188 0.87 -16.30 19.69
CA MET A 188 0.87 -15.01 19.02
C MET A 188 0.13 -13.98 19.89
N GLN A 189 0.84 -12.98 20.36
CA GLN A 189 0.27 -11.89 21.11
C GLN A 189 -0.50 -10.96 20.18
N ILE A 190 -1.77 -10.72 20.45
CA ILE A 190 -2.55 -9.69 19.75
C ILE A 190 -2.52 -8.41 20.58
N VAL A 191 -2.03 -7.32 19.99
CA VAL A 191 -2.03 -5.97 20.57
C VAL A 191 -2.76 -5.00 19.66
N ARG A 192 -3.31 -3.91 20.24
CA ARG A 192 -4.18 -3.02 19.49
C ARG A 192 -3.83 -1.54 19.66
N GLY A 193 -3.86 -0.81 18.56
CA GLY A 193 -3.67 0.62 18.48
C GLY A 193 -2.26 1.09 18.84
N PRO A 194 -2.01 2.40 18.77
CA PRO A 194 -0.69 2.98 19.09
C PRO A 194 -0.22 2.68 20.51
N GLU A 195 -1.13 2.61 21.48
CA GLU A 195 -0.78 2.28 22.87
C GLU A 195 -0.37 0.80 23.02
N GLY A 196 -0.99 -0.11 22.26
CA GLY A 196 -0.65 -1.53 22.27
C GLY A 196 0.77 -1.83 21.81
N ILE A 197 1.41 -0.93 21.05
CA ILE A 197 2.83 -1.06 20.67
C ILE A 197 3.72 -1.15 21.91
N LYS A 198 3.40 -0.42 22.97
CA LYS A 198 4.15 -0.41 24.24
C LYS A 198 3.97 -1.70 25.06
N GLU A 199 2.95 -2.50 24.75
CA GLU A 199 2.62 -3.75 25.43
C GLU A 199 3.27 -4.97 24.79
N ILE A 200 3.98 -4.79 23.67
CA ILE A 200 4.66 -5.88 22.95
C ILE A 200 5.74 -6.51 23.83
N ASN A 201 5.56 -7.78 24.18
CA ASN A 201 6.49 -8.55 25.00
C ASN A 201 6.67 -10.01 24.54
N SER A 202 5.93 -10.47 23.54
CA SER A 202 6.03 -11.79 22.92
C SER A 202 6.98 -11.77 21.73
N ASP A 203 7.52 -12.93 21.37
CA ASP A 203 8.35 -13.09 20.17
C ASP A 203 7.51 -13.15 18.88
N LYS A 204 6.21 -13.43 19.00
CA LYS A 204 5.25 -13.45 17.90
C LYS A 204 4.13 -12.46 18.20
N VAL A 205 3.91 -11.50 17.31
CA VAL A 205 2.99 -10.38 17.52
C VAL A 205 2.09 -10.19 16.31
N LEU A 206 0.81 -9.93 16.58
CA LEU A 206 -0.15 -9.38 15.63
C LEU A 206 -0.62 -8.02 16.15
N LEU A 207 -0.18 -6.94 15.52
CA LEU A 207 -0.55 -5.56 15.84
C LEU A 207 -1.72 -5.12 14.96
N LEU A 208 -2.82 -4.73 15.57
CA LEU A 208 -4.06 -4.31 14.89
C LEU A 208 -4.49 -2.92 15.33
N ASN A 209 -5.35 -2.28 14.56
CA ASN A 209 -6.02 -1.04 14.96
C ASN A 209 -6.76 -1.18 16.30
N THR A 210 -7.02 -0.04 16.95
CA THR A 210 -7.88 0.03 18.12
C THR A 210 -9.26 -0.55 17.82
N GLU A 211 -9.84 -1.25 18.75
CA GLU A 211 -11.17 -1.84 18.60
C GLU A 211 -12.23 -0.76 18.37
N GLY A 212 -13.15 -1.01 17.45
CA GLY A 212 -14.18 -0.03 17.06
C GLY A 212 -13.74 0.98 15.98
N THR A 213 -12.49 0.95 15.53
CA THR A 213 -12.01 1.69 14.35
C THR A 213 -12.20 0.85 13.08
N PRO A 214 -11.97 1.40 11.87
CA PRO A 214 -12.04 0.61 10.64
C PRO A 214 -11.16 -0.65 10.72
N ASN A 215 -11.66 -1.80 10.22
CA ASN A 215 -10.98 -3.10 10.28
C ASN A 215 -10.50 -3.63 8.92
N TRP A 216 -10.87 -2.97 7.82
CA TRP A 216 -10.41 -3.31 6.46
C TRP A 216 -9.20 -2.48 6.01
N ASN A 217 -9.07 -1.28 6.53
CA ASN A 217 -7.90 -0.43 6.37
C ASN A 217 -7.60 0.30 7.70
N ILE A 218 -6.39 0.82 7.87
CA ILE A 218 -6.02 1.57 9.08
C ILE A 218 -6.63 2.98 9.13
N GLY A 219 -7.50 3.34 8.19
CA GLY A 219 -7.98 4.69 7.95
C GLY A 219 -7.05 5.44 6.99
N TYR A 220 -7.62 6.37 6.22
CA TYR A 220 -6.80 7.23 5.38
C TYR A 220 -6.16 8.34 6.19
N THR A 221 -4.92 8.65 5.86
CA THR A 221 -4.15 9.75 6.49
C THR A 221 -4.93 11.07 6.46
N ILE A 222 -5.66 11.32 5.38
CA ILE A 222 -6.44 12.54 5.18
C ILE A 222 -7.62 12.68 6.17
N ASP A 223 -8.16 11.57 6.64
CA ASP A 223 -9.35 11.56 7.53
C ASP A 223 -8.98 11.83 8.99
N SER A 224 -7.72 11.72 9.36
CA SER A 224 -7.21 11.99 10.72
C SER A 224 -8.01 11.30 11.83
N ILE A 225 -8.36 10.02 11.64
CA ILE A 225 -9.18 9.23 12.58
C ILE A 225 -8.40 9.00 13.89
N PRO A 226 -8.94 9.37 15.06
CA PRO A 226 -8.26 9.14 16.32
C PRO A 226 -8.09 7.66 16.67
N GLY A 227 -6.92 7.29 17.19
CA GLY A 227 -6.66 5.94 17.71
C GLY A 227 -6.33 4.89 16.66
N VAL A 228 -6.27 5.25 15.38
CA VAL A 228 -5.77 4.35 14.33
C VAL A 228 -4.24 4.36 14.28
N LEU A 229 -3.68 3.28 13.76
CA LEU A 229 -2.26 3.18 13.45
C LEU A 229 -1.93 3.94 12.15
N SER A 230 -0.71 4.42 12.01
CA SER A 230 -0.16 4.87 10.73
C SER A 230 0.84 3.84 10.20
N LEU A 231 1.07 3.84 8.89
CA LEU A 231 2.04 2.92 8.29
C LEU A 231 3.47 3.14 8.79
N PRO A 232 3.95 4.37 9.03
CA PRO A 232 5.22 4.60 9.72
C PRO A 232 5.28 3.99 11.13
N GLN A 233 4.25 4.14 11.97
CA GLN A 233 4.20 3.53 13.31
C GLN A 233 4.26 2.00 13.25
N ILE A 234 3.53 1.40 12.32
CA ILE A 234 3.56 -0.05 12.07
C ILE A 234 4.97 -0.48 11.64
N THR A 235 5.60 0.30 10.74
CA THR A 235 6.96 0.04 10.25
C THR A 235 8.01 0.09 11.37
N GLU A 236 7.95 1.12 12.22
CA GLU A 236 8.83 1.25 13.40
C GLU A 236 8.63 0.08 14.38
N ALA A 237 7.39 -0.29 14.65
CA ALA A 237 7.07 -1.41 15.53
C ALA A 237 7.59 -2.75 14.98
N CYS A 238 7.42 -2.97 13.68
CA CYS A 238 7.94 -4.16 12.99
C CYS A 238 9.47 -4.22 13.07
N LEU A 239 10.15 -3.12 12.72
CA LEU A 239 11.61 -3.03 12.79
C LEU A 239 12.14 -3.27 14.21
N ALA A 240 11.55 -2.63 15.21
CA ALA A 240 11.93 -2.81 16.62
C ALA A 240 11.74 -4.26 17.08
N GLN A 241 10.64 -4.90 16.70
CA GLN A 241 10.36 -6.31 16.99
C GLN A 241 11.40 -7.23 16.37
N LEU A 242 11.72 -7.03 15.10
CA LEU A 242 12.71 -7.84 14.38
C LEU A 242 14.13 -7.63 14.91
N GLN A 243 14.51 -6.40 15.24
CA GLN A 243 15.80 -6.12 15.90
C GLN A 243 15.91 -6.79 17.28
N ARG A 244 14.79 -6.90 18.01
CA ARG A 244 14.75 -7.58 19.31
C ARG A 244 14.84 -9.10 19.18
N THR A 245 14.10 -9.69 18.22
CA THR A 245 13.92 -11.15 18.12
C THR A 245 14.87 -11.82 17.14
N SER A 246 15.40 -11.08 16.20
CA SER A 246 16.24 -11.60 15.08
C SER A 246 17.29 -10.56 14.66
N PRO A 247 18.16 -10.12 15.59
CA PRO A 247 19.08 -9.00 15.36
C PRO A 247 20.11 -9.28 14.26
N ASP A 248 20.43 -10.55 13.99
CA ASP A 248 21.46 -10.93 13.03
C ASP A 248 21.01 -10.79 11.58
N ARG A 249 19.75 -11.08 11.30
CA ARG A 249 19.15 -11.00 9.96
C ARG A 249 17.63 -11.01 9.99
N PHE A 250 16.99 -10.21 9.13
CA PHE A 250 15.55 -10.21 8.99
C PHE A 250 15.08 -9.82 7.58
N PHE A 251 13.86 -10.22 7.29
CA PHE A 251 13.06 -9.80 6.13
C PHE A 251 11.81 -9.08 6.61
N MET A 252 11.52 -7.96 6.00
CA MET A 252 10.40 -7.11 6.34
C MET A 252 9.64 -6.72 5.08
N MET A 253 8.40 -7.19 4.94
CA MET A 253 7.49 -6.74 3.90
C MET A 253 6.53 -5.71 4.46
N ILE A 254 6.46 -4.55 3.80
CA ILE A 254 5.56 -3.45 4.14
C ILE A 254 4.70 -3.11 2.93
N GLU A 255 3.39 -3.15 3.12
CA GLU A 255 2.42 -2.81 2.08
C GLU A 255 1.72 -1.48 2.34
N GLY A 256 1.66 -0.66 1.31
CA GLY A 256 0.81 0.53 1.24
C GLY A 256 -0.53 0.24 0.55
N GLY A 257 -1.40 -0.59 1.17
CA GLY A 257 -2.65 -1.04 0.57
C GLY A 257 -3.70 0.07 0.41
N ASN A 258 -3.68 1.09 1.28
CA ASN A 258 -4.60 2.23 1.18
C ASN A 258 -4.44 3.03 -0.13
N ILE A 259 -3.30 2.95 -0.80
CA ILE A 259 -3.07 3.62 -2.09
C ILE A 259 -4.06 3.08 -3.12
N ASP A 260 -4.18 1.75 -3.22
CA ASP A 260 -5.11 1.09 -4.14
C ASP A 260 -6.57 1.44 -3.84
N HIS A 261 -6.97 1.40 -2.57
CA HIS A 261 -8.33 1.76 -2.15
C HIS A 261 -8.70 3.19 -2.59
N ALA A 262 -7.79 4.16 -2.38
CA ALA A 262 -8.00 5.55 -2.80
C ALA A 262 -8.06 5.68 -4.33
N LEU A 263 -7.22 4.93 -5.06
CA LEU A 263 -7.19 4.93 -6.53
C LEU A 263 -8.45 4.28 -7.13
N HIS A 264 -8.96 3.20 -6.55
CA HIS A 264 -10.26 2.62 -6.91
C HIS A 264 -11.42 3.59 -6.72
N ALA A 265 -11.36 4.39 -5.66
CA ALA A 265 -12.33 5.45 -5.42
C ALA A 265 -12.18 6.64 -6.40
N ASN A 266 -11.10 6.73 -7.16
CA ASN A 266 -10.68 7.92 -7.89
C ASN A 266 -10.62 9.15 -6.95
N ASP A 267 -10.06 8.96 -5.76
CA ASP A 267 -9.78 10.00 -4.77
C ASP A 267 -8.32 10.42 -4.88
N GLY A 268 -8.05 11.43 -5.70
CA GLY A 268 -6.68 11.84 -6.02
C GLY A 268 -5.93 12.43 -4.84
N GLY A 269 -6.61 13.14 -3.96
CA GLY A 269 -5.96 13.72 -2.78
C GLY A 269 -5.64 12.67 -1.73
N ALA A 270 -6.55 11.73 -1.45
CA ALA A 270 -6.25 10.60 -0.57
C ALA A 270 -5.11 9.76 -1.13
N ALA A 271 -5.13 9.43 -2.44
CA ALA A 271 -4.06 8.65 -3.08
C ALA A 271 -2.67 9.31 -2.93
N ILE A 272 -2.57 10.62 -3.15
CA ILE A 272 -1.31 11.38 -2.96
C ILE A 272 -0.85 11.31 -1.50
N LYS A 273 -1.76 11.51 -0.53
CA LYS A 273 -1.42 11.47 0.90
C LYS A 273 -1.00 10.07 1.34
N GLU A 274 -1.60 9.00 0.78
CA GLU A 274 -1.19 7.62 1.07
C GLU A 274 0.17 7.26 0.47
N VAL A 275 0.51 7.76 -0.73
CA VAL A 275 1.88 7.61 -1.28
C VAL A 275 2.89 8.33 -0.41
N LEU A 276 2.59 9.53 0.10
CA LEU A 276 3.47 10.23 1.05
C LEU A 276 3.61 9.50 2.38
N ASN A 277 2.54 8.89 2.88
CA ASN A 277 2.56 8.06 4.10
C ASN A 277 3.42 6.80 3.90
N PHE A 278 3.29 6.14 2.74
CA PHE A 278 4.13 5.01 2.33
C PHE A 278 5.61 5.41 2.20
N ASP A 279 5.91 6.55 1.59
CA ASP A 279 7.28 7.06 1.47
C ASP A 279 7.88 7.44 2.84
N SER A 280 7.04 7.93 3.77
CA SER A 280 7.46 8.18 5.15
C SER A 280 7.81 6.89 5.90
N ALA A 281 7.06 5.80 5.65
CA ALA A 281 7.41 4.48 6.17
C ALA A 281 8.69 3.94 5.52
N LEU A 282 8.91 4.19 4.22
CA LEU A 282 10.13 3.82 3.52
C LEU A 282 11.36 4.59 4.03
N ALA A 283 11.19 5.84 4.45
CA ALA A 283 12.28 6.65 5.02
C ALA A 283 12.89 5.98 6.26
N ILE A 284 12.11 5.26 7.05
CA ILE A 284 12.59 4.49 8.22
C ILE A 284 13.58 3.40 7.79
N ALA A 285 13.23 2.65 6.75
CA ALA A 285 14.13 1.63 6.17
C ALA A 285 15.37 2.26 5.53
N PHE A 286 15.23 3.42 4.90
CA PHE A 286 16.34 4.13 4.29
C PHE A 286 17.31 4.71 5.33
N ASP A 287 16.80 5.17 6.47
CA ASP A 287 17.64 5.59 7.60
C ASP A 287 18.38 4.41 8.23
N PHE A 288 17.75 3.23 8.29
CA PHE A 288 18.42 1.99 8.68
C PHE A 288 19.51 1.60 7.67
N TYR A 289 19.20 1.66 6.37
CA TYR A 289 20.18 1.40 5.31
C TYR A 289 21.41 2.31 5.41
N ARG A 290 21.25 3.61 5.72
CA ARG A 290 22.37 4.54 5.88
C ARG A 290 23.35 4.12 6.98
N GLN A 291 22.85 3.37 7.98
CA GLN A 291 23.68 2.84 9.07
C GLN A 291 24.31 1.48 8.73
N HIS A 292 23.69 0.71 7.81
CA HIS A 292 24.08 -0.64 7.42
C HIS A 292 24.11 -0.82 5.88
N PRO A 293 24.84 0.05 5.12
CA PRO A 293 24.68 0.10 3.66
C PRO A 293 25.13 -1.16 2.93
N ASP A 294 26.14 -1.86 3.44
CA ASP A 294 26.70 -3.06 2.82
C ASP A 294 25.91 -4.33 3.13
N GLU A 295 25.04 -4.31 4.14
CA GLU A 295 24.30 -5.46 4.66
C GLU A 295 22.79 -5.36 4.42
N THR A 296 22.32 -4.26 3.84
CA THR A 296 20.88 -3.98 3.63
C THR A 296 20.54 -3.97 2.15
N LEU A 297 19.42 -4.59 1.81
CA LEU A 297 18.74 -4.46 0.52
C LEU A 297 17.36 -3.86 0.75
N ILE A 298 17.03 -2.79 0.03
CA ILE A 298 15.68 -2.23 -0.03
C ILE A 298 15.19 -2.35 -1.46
N VAL A 299 14.00 -2.94 -1.64
CA VAL A 299 13.28 -3.03 -2.92
C VAL A 299 11.90 -2.44 -2.75
N VAL A 300 11.51 -1.53 -3.63
CA VAL A 300 10.18 -0.90 -3.67
C VAL A 300 9.55 -1.19 -5.03
N THR A 301 8.33 -1.67 -5.04
CA THR A 301 7.55 -1.89 -6.27
C THR A 301 6.06 -1.74 -6.00
N ALA A 302 5.25 -2.03 -7.00
CA ALA A 302 3.80 -2.19 -6.86
C ALA A 302 3.38 -3.55 -7.42
N ASP A 303 2.22 -4.00 -7.04
CA ASP A 303 1.64 -5.23 -7.53
C ASP A 303 0.90 -5.02 -8.87
N HIS A 304 0.28 -3.87 -9.08
CA HIS A 304 -0.33 -3.37 -10.33
C HIS A 304 -0.46 -1.84 -10.30
N ASP A 305 -0.97 -1.27 -11.38
CA ASP A 305 -1.47 0.11 -11.42
C ASP A 305 -2.98 0.10 -11.24
N THR A 306 -3.53 1.06 -10.49
CA THR A 306 -4.97 1.25 -10.27
C THR A 306 -5.40 2.65 -10.67
N GLY A 307 -6.61 2.74 -11.25
CA GLY A 307 -7.21 4.01 -11.65
C GLY A 307 -6.63 4.64 -12.92
N GLY A 308 -5.43 4.24 -13.32
CA GLY A 308 -4.71 4.88 -14.44
C GLY A 308 -4.58 6.39 -14.21
N MET A 309 -4.19 6.78 -12.98
CA MET A 309 -4.08 8.17 -12.54
C MET A 309 -3.03 8.93 -13.32
N ALA A 310 -3.33 10.18 -13.68
CA ALA A 310 -2.38 11.08 -14.34
C ALA A 310 -2.53 12.52 -13.82
N ILE A 311 -1.40 13.25 -13.78
CA ILE A 311 -1.43 14.70 -13.70
C ILE A 311 -1.74 15.21 -15.10
N VAL A 312 -2.79 16.03 -15.24
CA VAL A 312 -3.20 16.58 -16.52
C VAL A 312 -2.90 18.06 -16.58
N HIS A 313 -2.76 18.60 -17.80
CA HIS A 313 -2.45 20.01 -18.02
C HIS A 313 -3.53 20.91 -17.38
N PRO A 314 -3.22 21.64 -16.30
CA PRO A 314 -4.17 22.56 -15.70
C PRO A 314 -4.35 23.77 -16.63
N LYS A 315 -5.55 24.31 -16.68
CA LYS A 315 -5.82 25.58 -17.38
C LYS A 315 -5.06 26.76 -16.74
N LYS A 316 -4.44 26.54 -15.57
CA LYS A 316 -3.61 27.52 -14.83
C LYS A 316 -2.23 26.94 -14.53
N PRO A 317 -1.12 27.70 -14.68
CA PRO A 317 0.20 27.24 -14.31
C PRO A 317 0.29 26.88 -12.82
N PHE A 318 0.81 25.70 -12.49
CA PHE A 318 1.17 25.17 -11.15
C PHE A 318 0.10 25.23 -10.04
N GLY A 319 -1.15 25.67 -10.33
CA GLY A 319 -2.13 25.98 -9.27
C GLY A 319 -3.05 24.83 -8.86
N GLY A 320 -3.08 23.70 -9.61
CA GLY A 320 -4.08 22.66 -9.39
C GLY A 320 -3.84 21.84 -8.13
N LEU A 321 -2.64 21.27 -7.97
CA LEU A 321 -2.32 20.38 -6.85
C LEU A 321 -2.41 21.06 -5.47
N ALA A 322 -2.26 22.38 -5.37
CA ALA A 322 -2.45 23.11 -4.12
C ALA A 322 -3.88 22.98 -3.56
N ASN A 323 -4.87 22.66 -4.40
CA ASN A 323 -6.23 22.41 -3.93
C ASN A 323 -6.35 21.17 -3.03
N ILE A 324 -5.40 20.23 -3.10
CA ILE A 324 -5.35 19.06 -2.23
C ILE A 324 -5.24 19.45 -0.75
N ASP A 325 -4.64 20.61 -0.44
CA ASP A 325 -4.56 21.10 0.93
C ASP A 325 -5.91 21.47 1.54
N PHE A 326 -6.95 21.60 0.73
CA PHE A 326 -8.31 21.85 1.20
C PHE A 326 -9.12 20.57 1.42
N GLN A 327 -8.64 19.43 0.97
CA GLN A 327 -9.30 18.15 1.24
C GLN A 327 -9.02 17.69 2.67
N ARG A 328 -10.08 17.49 3.46
CA ARG A 328 -10.07 17.05 4.87
C ARG A 328 -10.77 15.71 5.07
N VAL A 329 -11.38 15.18 4.03
CA VAL A 329 -12.19 13.96 4.07
C VAL A 329 -11.92 13.13 2.82
N SER A 330 -11.77 11.82 2.97
CA SER A 330 -11.73 10.88 1.85
C SER A 330 -13.11 10.76 1.19
N LYS A 331 -13.12 10.31 -0.07
CA LYS A 331 -14.39 10.02 -0.77
C LYS A 331 -15.21 8.95 -0.04
N GLU A 332 -14.53 7.98 0.58
CA GLU A 332 -15.18 6.92 1.36
C GLU A 332 -15.90 7.51 2.58
N ASN A 333 -15.22 8.28 3.42
CA ASN A 333 -15.81 8.93 4.58
C ASN A 333 -16.86 10.00 4.21
N PHE A 334 -16.66 10.73 3.12
CA PHE A 334 -17.69 11.61 2.56
C PHE A 334 -18.95 10.83 2.17
N SER A 335 -18.78 9.66 1.54
CA SER A 335 -19.92 8.81 1.18
C SER A 335 -20.64 8.26 2.41
N GLU A 336 -19.93 7.86 3.46
CA GLU A 336 -20.53 7.45 4.73
C GLU A 336 -21.26 8.61 5.42
N TYR A 337 -20.71 9.82 5.37
CA TYR A 337 -21.40 11.01 5.82
C TYR A 337 -22.73 11.21 5.06
N CYS A 338 -22.72 11.15 3.74
CA CYS A 338 -23.94 11.23 2.92
C CYS A 338 -24.96 10.14 3.31
N LYS A 339 -24.51 8.90 3.50
CA LYS A 339 -25.39 7.79 3.96
C LYS A 339 -25.99 8.07 5.35
N SER A 340 -25.24 8.71 6.25
CA SER A 340 -25.71 9.09 7.57
C SER A 340 -26.83 10.14 7.50
N LEU A 341 -26.70 11.11 6.59
CA LEU A 341 -27.75 12.11 6.34
C LEU A 341 -29.05 11.47 5.85
N MET A 342 -28.98 10.50 4.95
CA MET A 342 -30.15 9.76 4.45
C MET A 342 -30.88 8.97 5.54
N LYS A 343 -30.18 8.55 6.58
CA LYS A 343 -30.75 7.83 7.74
C LYS A 343 -31.26 8.77 8.82
N SER A 344 -30.81 10.04 8.81
CA SER A 344 -31.22 11.05 9.79
C SER A 344 -32.69 11.42 9.63
N ARG A 345 -33.33 11.80 10.76
CA ARG A 345 -34.68 12.43 10.75
C ARG A 345 -34.60 13.95 10.53
N ASN A 346 -33.42 14.53 10.55
CA ASN A 346 -33.21 15.95 10.33
C ASN A 346 -33.36 16.27 8.84
N VAL A 347 -33.89 17.47 8.56
CA VAL A 347 -33.97 17.99 7.21
C VAL A 347 -32.63 18.66 6.91
N TYR A 348 -31.87 18.07 6.04
CA TYR A 348 -30.62 18.66 5.49
C TYR A 348 -30.95 19.43 4.21
N THR A 349 -30.44 20.64 4.12
CA THR A 349 -30.63 21.52 2.96
C THR A 349 -29.37 21.52 2.07
N TRP A 350 -29.51 22.04 0.86
CA TRP A 350 -28.36 22.30 -0.01
C TRP A 350 -27.36 23.28 0.61
N ASP A 351 -27.83 24.26 1.37
CA ASP A 351 -26.96 25.23 2.02
C ASP A 351 -26.10 24.60 3.11
N ASP A 352 -26.64 23.64 3.88
CA ASP A 352 -25.86 22.85 4.85
C ASP A 352 -24.78 22.02 4.14
N MET A 353 -25.11 21.42 2.99
CA MET A 353 -24.14 20.66 2.20
C MET A 353 -23.08 21.57 1.57
N LYS A 354 -23.43 22.76 1.13
CA LYS A 354 -22.46 23.75 0.62
C LYS A 354 -21.44 24.13 1.70
N GLU A 355 -21.90 24.35 2.91
CA GLU A 355 -21.03 24.66 4.06
C GLU A 355 -20.07 23.49 4.30
N TYR A 356 -20.59 22.26 4.33
CA TYR A 356 -19.75 21.07 4.48
C TYR A 356 -18.70 20.95 3.36
N LEU A 357 -19.10 21.16 2.09
CA LEU A 357 -18.17 21.10 0.94
C LEU A 357 -17.12 22.22 0.99
N ALA A 358 -17.49 23.40 1.49
CA ALA A 358 -16.57 24.52 1.67
C ALA A 358 -15.50 24.20 2.75
N GLU A 359 -15.93 23.66 3.88
CA GLU A 359 -15.04 23.33 5.00
C GLU A 359 -14.11 22.14 4.69
N ASN A 360 -14.64 21.09 4.05
CA ASN A 360 -13.94 19.82 3.91
C ASN A 360 -13.25 19.62 2.55
N LEU A 361 -13.63 20.37 1.52
CA LEU A 361 -13.08 20.28 0.17
C LEU A 361 -12.73 21.64 -0.44
N GLY A 362 -12.94 22.75 0.29
CA GLY A 362 -12.62 24.10 -0.19
C GLY A 362 -13.50 24.63 -1.32
N PHE A 363 -14.58 23.92 -1.68
CA PHE A 363 -15.51 24.39 -2.71
C PHE A 363 -16.19 25.71 -2.29
N PHE A 364 -16.52 26.53 -3.28
CA PHE A 364 -17.14 27.87 -3.11
C PHE A 364 -16.28 28.90 -2.38
N THR A 365 -15.20 28.51 -1.74
CA THR A 365 -14.26 29.40 -1.02
C THR A 365 -12.92 29.50 -1.75
N HIS A 366 -12.21 28.41 -1.90
CA HIS A 366 -10.90 28.30 -2.55
C HIS A 366 -11.02 27.77 -3.99
N ILE A 367 -11.89 26.79 -4.18
CA ILE A 367 -12.19 26.18 -5.47
C ILE A 367 -13.47 26.82 -6.01
N LYS A 368 -13.35 27.47 -7.18
CA LYS A 368 -14.49 28.08 -7.86
C LYS A 368 -15.39 27.00 -8.46
N VAL A 369 -16.66 27.05 -8.09
CA VAL A 369 -17.73 26.25 -8.67
C VAL A 369 -18.59 27.17 -9.54
N SER A 370 -18.82 26.84 -10.82
CA SER A 370 -19.71 27.62 -11.69
C SER A 370 -21.17 27.43 -11.29
N ALA A 371 -22.03 28.34 -11.70
CA ALA A 371 -23.48 28.23 -11.44
C ALA A 371 -24.07 26.93 -12.04
N GLU A 372 -23.58 26.50 -13.21
CA GLU A 372 -23.99 25.24 -13.84
C GLU A 372 -23.53 24.02 -13.04
N GLN A 373 -22.30 24.03 -12.52
CA GLN A 373 -21.79 22.97 -11.65
C GLN A 373 -22.55 22.92 -10.32
N GLU A 374 -22.84 24.10 -9.72
CA GLU A 374 -23.61 24.14 -8.49
C GLU A 374 -25.02 23.59 -8.67
N GLU A 375 -25.71 23.96 -9.75
CA GLU A 375 -27.05 23.42 -10.04
C GLU A 375 -27.03 21.90 -10.28
N ALA A 376 -26.03 21.39 -10.98
CA ALA A 376 -25.83 19.94 -11.18
C ALA A 376 -25.59 19.21 -9.86
N LEU A 377 -24.68 19.73 -9.00
CA LEU A 377 -24.41 19.15 -7.67
C LEU A 377 -25.65 19.17 -6.79
N LYS A 378 -26.39 20.28 -6.80
CA LYS A 378 -27.65 20.41 -6.03
C LYS A 378 -28.68 19.39 -6.48
N GLY A 379 -28.86 19.21 -7.79
CA GLY A 379 -29.75 18.18 -8.35
C GLY A 379 -29.41 16.78 -7.88
N LEU A 380 -28.12 16.40 -7.98
CA LEU A 380 -27.63 15.11 -7.52
C LEU A 380 -27.76 14.91 -6.01
N PHE A 381 -27.49 15.96 -5.22
CA PHE A 381 -27.69 15.94 -3.76
C PHE A 381 -29.16 15.72 -3.41
N GLU A 382 -30.08 16.50 -4.01
CA GLU A 382 -31.50 16.34 -3.76
C GLU A 382 -32.01 14.96 -4.17
N GLU A 383 -31.51 14.42 -5.28
CA GLU A 383 -31.84 13.06 -5.71
C GLU A 383 -31.33 12.02 -4.72
N ALA A 384 -30.06 12.08 -4.33
CA ALA A 384 -29.47 11.17 -3.37
C ALA A 384 -30.20 11.17 -2.02
N ILE A 385 -30.52 12.35 -1.48
CA ILE A 385 -31.22 12.48 -0.20
C ILE A 385 -32.69 12.03 -0.29
N LYS A 386 -33.40 12.40 -1.36
CA LYS A 386 -34.83 12.09 -1.52
C LYS A 386 -35.08 10.64 -1.88
N LEU A 387 -34.26 10.07 -2.77
CA LEU A 387 -34.53 8.75 -3.36
C LEU A 387 -33.81 7.58 -2.64
N ARG A 388 -32.99 7.87 -1.62
CA ARG A 388 -32.17 6.87 -0.90
C ARG A 388 -31.39 5.96 -1.85
N ASN A 389 -30.64 6.55 -2.73
CA ASN A 389 -30.26 6.05 -4.03
C ASN A 389 -29.39 4.79 -4.05
N THR A 390 -29.54 4.03 -5.14
CA THR A 390 -28.64 2.96 -5.56
C THR A 390 -27.23 3.49 -5.81
N PRO A 391 -26.18 2.67 -5.59
CA PRO A 391 -24.81 3.03 -5.97
C PRO A 391 -24.71 3.36 -7.48
N ASP A 392 -24.00 4.45 -7.81
CA ASP A 392 -23.66 4.81 -9.19
C ASP A 392 -22.29 4.26 -9.60
N GLN A 393 -21.37 4.23 -8.66
CA GLN A 393 -20.05 3.65 -8.84
C GLN A 393 -19.84 2.55 -7.79
N GLU A 394 -19.62 1.32 -8.26
CA GLU A 394 -19.21 0.19 -7.43
C GLU A 394 -17.72 -0.06 -7.65
N THR A 395 -16.96 -0.16 -6.57
CA THR A 395 -15.55 -0.54 -6.58
C THR A 395 -15.37 -1.84 -5.80
N LEU A 396 -14.16 -2.35 -5.75
CA LEU A 396 -13.85 -3.56 -5.00
C LEU A 396 -14.13 -3.37 -3.49
N TYR A 397 -13.96 -2.15 -2.96
CA TYR A 397 -13.97 -1.86 -1.52
C TYR A 397 -15.17 -1.01 -1.07
N ALA A 398 -15.72 -0.17 -1.95
CA ALA A 398 -16.76 0.78 -1.58
C ALA A 398 -17.73 1.06 -2.73
N ASN A 399 -18.92 1.54 -2.36
CA ASN A 399 -19.96 1.95 -3.29
C ASN A 399 -20.29 3.43 -3.08
N PHE A 400 -20.32 4.20 -4.16
CA PHE A 400 -20.52 5.63 -4.18
C PHE A 400 -21.78 5.99 -4.97
N ASN A 401 -22.56 6.96 -4.46
CA ASN A 401 -23.68 7.51 -5.22
C ASN A 401 -23.18 8.57 -6.22
N ALA A 402 -24.04 8.94 -7.18
CA ALA A 402 -23.71 9.90 -8.23
C ALA A 402 -23.27 11.27 -7.67
N PHE A 403 -23.81 11.71 -6.54
CA PHE A 403 -23.40 12.96 -5.90
C PHE A 403 -21.93 12.89 -5.43
N ALA A 404 -21.54 11.85 -4.70
CA ALA A 404 -20.16 11.68 -4.25
C ALA A 404 -19.19 11.53 -5.44
N VAL A 405 -19.60 10.79 -6.48
CA VAL A 405 -18.80 10.64 -7.71
C VAL A 405 -18.54 12.03 -8.36
N GLU A 406 -19.57 12.83 -8.53
CA GLU A 406 -19.44 14.14 -9.18
C GLU A 406 -18.65 15.16 -8.33
N VAL A 407 -18.84 15.17 -7.01
CA VAL A 407 -18.06 16.01 -6.09
C VAL A 407 -16.57 15.75 -6.26
N PHE A 408 -16.14 14.48 -6.20
CA PHE A 408 -14.73 14.12 -6.31
C PHE A 408 -14.19 14.23 -7.74
N ARG A 409 -15.03 14.05 -8.76
CA ARG A 409 -14.66 14.36 -10.14
C ARG A 409 -14.31 15.84 -10.31
N LEU A 410 -15.14 16.73 -9.81
CA LEU A 410 -14.90 18.19 -9.86
C LEU A 410 -13.67 18.59 -9.02
N PHE A 411 -13.46 17.92 -7.88
CA PHE A 411 -12.29 18.17 -7.05
C PHE A 411 -11.00 17.75 -7.78
N ASN A 412 -10.98 16.57 -8.38
CA ASN A 412 -9.84 16.10 -9.19
C ASN A 412 -9.56 17.03 -10.38
N ASP A 413 -10.61 17.48 -11.10
CA ASP A 413 -10.47 18.45 -12.17
C ASP A 413 -9.82 19.76 -11.69
N ALA A 414 -10.23 20.23 -10.50
CA ALA A 414 -9.66 21.44 -9.89
C ALA A 414 -8.21 21.22 -9.42
N ALA A 415 -7.87 19.99 -9.00
CA ALA A 415 -6.51 19.60 -8.62
C ALA A 415 -5.60 19.33 -9.83
N GLY A 416 -6.17 19.22 -11.06
CA GLY A 416 -5.40 18.86 -12.26
C GLY A 416 -5.06 17.37 -12.32
N LEU A 417 -5.95 16.54 -11.80
CA LEU A 417 -5.82 15.08 -11.79
C LEU A 417 -6.89 14.44 -12.67
N ALA A 418 -6.56 13.34 -13.33
CA ALA A 418 -7.50 12.54 -14.10
C ALA A 418 -7.29 11.06 -13.87
N PHE A 419 -8.37 10.31 -14.01
CA PHE A 419 -8.41 8.86 -13.91
C PHE A 419 -9.02 8.27 -15.17
N THR A 420 -8.51 7.13 -15.63
CA THR A 420 -9.02 6.44 -16.83
C THR A 420 -10.00 5.34 -16.50
N THR A 421 -9.98 4.84 -15.27
CA THR A 421 -10.82 3.73 -14.79
C THR A 421 -10.99 3.80 -13.27
N THR A 422 -11.88 2.97 -12.73
CA THR A 422 -12.01 2.70 -11.30
C THR A 422 -11.46 1.31 -10.93
N SER A 423 -10.78 0.67 -11.87
CA SER A 423 -10.23 -0.68 -11.75
C SER A 423 -8.73 -0.65 -11.99
N HIS A 424 -8.09 -1.82 -11.91
CA HIS A 424 -6.69 -1.96 -12.27
C HIS A 424 -6.45 -1.66 -13.74
N SER A 425 -5.26 -1.21 -14.07
CA SER A 425 -4.81 -1.01 -15.44
C SER A 425 -3.60 -1.90 -15.80
N GLY A 426 -3.33 -2.02 -17.09
CA GLY A 426 -2.20 -2.79 -17.60
C GLY A 426 -0.89 -1.98 -17.69
N ASN A 427 -0.83 -0.80 -17.08
CA ASN A 427 0.38 -0.02 -17.05
C ASN A 427 1.49 -0.77 -16.29
N PRO A 428 2.76 -0.72 -16.76
CA PRO A 428 3.86 -1.26 -15.99
C PRO A 428 4.06 -0.44 -14.70
N VAL A 429 4.53 -1.12 -13.66
CA VAL A 429 4.83 -0.49 -12.37
C VAL A 429 6.31 -0.23 -12.19
N PRO A 430 6.72 0.76 -11.39
CA PRO A 430 8.12 1.02 -11.12
C PRO A 430 8.73 -0.03 -10.19
N VAL A 431 10.05 -0.19 -10.31
CA VAL A 431 10.88 -0.91 -9.34
C VAL A 431 12.03 0.02 -8.95
N PHE A 432 12.17 0.30 -7.66
CA PHE A 432 13.28 1.07 -7.13
C PHE A 432 14.08 0.19 -6.17
N ALA A 433 15.41 0.25 -6.22
CA ALA A 433 16.24 -0.54 -5.32
C ALA A 433 17.52 0.19 -4.90
N VAL A 434 17.97 -0.11 -3.68
CA VAL A 434 19.23 0.37 -3.12
C VAL A 434 19.84 -0.68 -2.19
N GLY A 435 21.16 -0.72 -2.12
CA GLY A 435 21.92 -1.58 -1.23
C GLY A 435 22.48 -2.83 -1.89
N ALA A 436 22.76 -3.84 -1.10
CA ALA A 436 23.42 -5.07 -1.52
C ALA A 436 22.61 -5.81 -2.60
N GLY A 437 23.18 -5.97 -3.79
CA GLY A 437 22.56 -6.67 -4.92
C GLY A 437 21.48 -5.89 -5.66
N ALA A 438 21.29 -4.60 -5.36
CA ALA A 438 20.24 -3.76 -5.96
C ALA A 438 20.29 -3.70 -7.50
N GLU A 439 21.47 -3.84 -8.10
CA GLU A 439 21.67 -3.82 -9.55
C GLU A 439 20.87 -4.88 -10.33
N ARG A 440 20.44 -5.96 -9.66
CA ARG A 440 19.62 -7.04 -10.23
C ARG A 440 18.20 -6.59 -10.60
N PHE A 441 17.73 -5.48 -10.04
CA PHE A 441 16.40 -4.93 -10.27
C PHE A 441 16.35 -3.89 -11.40
N ARG A 442 17.48 -3.65 -12.06
CA ARG A 442 17.58 -2.68 -13.16
C ARG A 442 16.86 -3.16 -14.41
N ALA A 443 16.37 -2.19 -15.19
CA ALA A 443 15.71 -2.40 -16.49
C ALA A 443 14.31 -3.06 -16.40
N TYR A 444 13.92 -3.81 -17.43
CA TYR A 444 12.60 -4.43 -17.51
C TYR A 444 12.55 -5.75 -16.73
N ASN A 445 11.50 -5.89 -15.94
CA ASN A 445 11.23 -7.08 -15.14
C ASN A 445 9.82 -7.63 -15.41
N ASN A 446 9.62 -8.89 -15.07
CA ASN A 446 8.31 -9.46 -14.79
C ASN A 446 8.18 -9.62 -13.28
N ASN A 447 6.99 -9.45 -12.71
CA ASN A 447 6.83 -9.50 -11.25
C ASN A 447 7.32 -10.81 -10.61
N VAL A 448 7.31 -11.92 -11.33
CA VAL A 448 7.91 -13.21 -10.88
C VAL A 448 9.43 -13.17 -10.72
N ASN A 449 10.11 -12.19 -11.32
CA ASN A 449 11.56 -12.08 -11.23
C ASN A 449 12.01 -11.34 -9.98
N ILE A 450 11.15 -10.52 -9.38
CA ILE A 450 11.52 -9.71 -8.20
C ILE A 450 11.89 -10.60 -7.00
N PRO A 451 11.04 -11.55 -6.53
CA PRO A 451 11.43 -12.44 -5.43
C PRO A 451 12.62 -13.34 -5.78
N LYS A 452 12.75 -13.75 -7.04
CA LYS A 452 13.90 -14.54 -7.50
C LYS A 452 15.19 -13.75 -7.39
N ALA A 453 15.21 -12.49 -7.80
CA ALA A 453 16.37 -11.61 -7.69
C ALA A 453 16.75 -11.36 -6.21
N ILE A 454 15.75 -11.22 -5.30
CA ILE A 454 16.01 -11.14 -3.85
C ILE A 454 16.72 -12.44 -3.38
N MET A 455 16.17 -13.60 -3.73
CA MET A 455 16.75 -14.89 -3.32
C MET A 455 18.14 -15.12 -3.92
N GLU A 456 18.35 -14.80 -5.20
CA GLU A 456 19.67 -14.87 -5.83
C GLU A 456 20.71 -14.00 -5.13
N THR A 457 20.28 -12.81 -4.62
CA THR A 457 21.18 -11.94 -3.84
C THR A 457 21.56 -12.57 -2.50
N VAL A 458 20.60 -13.23 -1.83
CA VAL A 458 20.82 -13.93 -0.56
C VAL A 458 21.72 -15.18 -0.74
N GLU A 459 21.49 -15.94 -1.81
CA GLU A 459 22.23 -17.17 -2.12
C GLU A 459 23.61 -16.89 -2.77
N ASN A 460 23.90 -15.63 -3.08
CA ASN A 460 25.13 -15.18 -3.73
C ASN A 460 25.39 -15.87 -5.11
N LYS A 461 24.32 -16.04 -5.90
CA LYS A 461 24.30 -16.68 -7.23
C LYS A 461 24.43 -15.69 -8.38
#